data_827b136c70591a7873bdd8b84b109d98
#
_entry.id   827b136c70591a7873bdd8b84b109d98
#
_cell.length_a   1.000
_cell.length_b   1.000
_cell.length_c   1.000
_cell.angle_alpha   90.00
_cell.angle_beta   90.00
_cell.angle_gamma   90.00
#
_symmetry.space_group_name_H-M   'P 1'
#
loop_
_entity.id
_entity.type
_entity.pdbx_description
1 polymer ?
#
loop_
_entity_poly.entity_id
_entity_poly.type
_entity_poly.pdbx_seq_one_letter_code
_entity_poly.pdbx_strand_id
1 'polypeptide(L)'
;MTGMPARATHFLRRMTAACLLGAVLLSGCTANGSLQPLAQKVAAVFASETPTSTITPTRTRTPTSTPTLTATPVPTSTPTLTFTPTPVVLIGAGDIAECTHQNYKITGDMLEQFPGATIFTTGDNSDGYDPEMAYKLCFDPTWGRFKDRIHPAMGNHDYDDMDRPGEYFDHFGAAAGEPGKGWYSYDLGGWHIVVLNSKCEYVGGCEDGSAQEKWLKADLAAHPARCSLAIWHFPRYSAAYAEGLPFVKDFWEDLYKAGAEMVLNSHYHYYQRFAPMNPEGRPDEEKGIREFIVGTGGGTLESTDFLCNGNCQFFDRETFGLLKLTLHPDSYDWEFIPEPGKTLTDSGSGKCH
;
A
#
# COMPACT_ATOMS: atom_id res chain seq x y z
N MET A 1 54.56 -11.70 -18.41
CA MET A 1 55.09 -10.39 -18.13
C MET A 1 54.04 -9.38 -18.47
N THR A 2 53.68 -8.61 -17.48
CA THR A 2 52.97 -7.32 -17.47
C THR A 2 51.44 -7.41 -17.79
N GLY A 3 50.52 -7.07 -16.94
CA GLY A 3 50.46 -6.46 -15.62
C GLY A 3 48.97 -6.12 -15.43
N MET A 4 48.34 -6.66 -14.38
CA MET A 4 46.99 -6.24 -13.95
C MET A 4 47.08 -4.87 -13.26
N PRO A 5 46.13 -3.95 -13.42
CA PRO A 5 45.95 -2.89 -12.46
C PRO A 5 44.92 -3.29 -11.39
N ALA A 6 45.37 -3.18 -10.17
CA ALA A 6 44.60 -3.29 -8.95
C ALA A 6 43.58 -2.12 -8.83
N ARG A 7 42.27 -2.45 -8.67
CA ARG A 7 41.29 -1.60 -8.01
C ARG A 7 40.26 -2.46 -7.29
N ALA A 8 40.65 -3.01 -6.18
CA ALA A 8 39.74 -3.64 -5.23
C ALA A 8 40.32 -3.45 -3.82
N THR A 9 40.22 -2.26 -3.23
CA THR A 9 40.44 -2.01 -1.81
C THR A 9 39.96 -0.61 -1.43
N HIS A 10 38.65 -0.39 -1.35
CA HIS A 10 38.09 0.77 -0.64
C HIS A 10 36.72 0.51 0.03
N PHE A 11 36.37 -0.73 0.32
CA PHE A 11 35.04 -0.99 0.95
C PHE A 11 35.12 -1.58 2.37
N LEU A 12 36.28 -1.54 3.03
CA LEU A 12 36.42 -2.13 4.37
C LEU A 12 37.14 -1.18 5.34
N ARG A 13 36.66 0.06 5.54
CA ARG A 13 37.15 0.95 6.58
C ARG A 13 36.15 2.02 7.02
N ARG A 14 34.96 1.64 7.51
CA ARG A 14 34.09 2.53 8.32
C ARG A 14 33.15 1.76 9.26
N MET A 15 33.69 0.77 9.97
CA MET A 15 32.98 0.16 11.11
C MET A 15 34.00 -0.19 12.20
N THR A 16 34.59 0.83 12.84
CA THR A 16 35.18 0.71 14.19
C THR A 16 35.58 2.10 14.65
N ALA A 17 34.67 2.86 15.27
CA ALA A 17 34.98 3.93 16.22
C ALA A 17 33.71 4.57 16.78
N ALA A 18 33.04 3.91 17.74
CA ALA A 18 32.14 4.59 18.69
C ALA A 18 31.80 3.62 19.85
N CYS A 19 32.81 3.18 20.54
CA CYS A 19 32.67 2.67 21.91
C CYS A 19 33.92 3.08 22.67
N LEU A 20 33.82 4.19 23.41
CA LEU A 20 34.60 4.52 24.62
C LEU A 20 34.50 6.04 24.84
N LEU A 21 33.69 6.44 25.81
CA LEU A 21 34.01 7.50 26.80
C LEU A 21 32.68 8.03 27.38
N GLY A 22 32.51 7.83 28.66
CA GLY A 22 31.47 8.57 29.39
C GLY A 22 30.97 7.91 30.68
N ALA A 23 31.88 7.37 31.50
CA ALA A 23 31.58 7.22 32.93
C ALA A 23 32.20 8.42 33.66
N VAL A 24 31.55 8.82 34.79
CA VAL A 24 31.93 9.80 35.83
C VAL A 24 31.21 11.16 35.67
N LEU A 25 30.17 11.32 36.50
CA LEU A 25 30.16 12.15 37.72
C LEU A 25 28.80 12.12 38.40
N LEU A 26 28.74 11.45 39.53
CA LEU A 26 27.79 11.62 40.61
C LEU A 26 28.14 12.85 41.43
N SER A 27 27.17 13.71 41.72
CA SER A 27 27.03 14.57 42.89
C SER A 27 25.72 15.34 42.73
N GLY A 28 24.64 15.09 43.39
CA GLY A 28 24.35 15.31 44.78
C GLY A 28 23.82 16.72 44.97
N CYS A 29 22.48 16.89 45.07
CA CYS A 29 21.87 17.89 45.97
C CYS A 29 20.38 17.56 46.18
N THR A 30 20.05 17.25 47.40
CA THR A 30 18.74 17.12 48.00
C THR A 30 18.12 18.51 48.17
N ALA A 31 16.86 18.68 47.81
CA ALA A 31 16.01 19.65 48.50
C ALA A 31 14.53 19.24 48.40
N ASN A 32 13.95 19.06 49.56
CA ASN A 32 12.55 18.83 49.86
C ASN A 32 11.63 19.94 49.28
N GLY A 33 10.48 19.53 48.82
CA GLY A 33 9.41 20.45 48.48
C GLY A 33 8.11 19.72 48.19
N SER A 34 7.41 19.35 49.25
CA SER A 34 6.03 18.85 49.21
C SER A 34 5.07 19.95 48.74
N LEU A 35 4.25 19.65 47.71
CA LEU A 35 3.00 20.35 47.50
C LEU A 35 1.91 19.33 47.15
N GLN A 36 0.95 19.27 48.03
CA GLN A 36 -0.27 18.47 47.95
C GLN A 36 -1.30 19.07 46.99
N PRO A 37 -2.38 18.34 46.67
CA PRO A 37 -3.25 18.61 45.53
C PRO A 37 -4.39 19.56 45.92
N LEU A 38 -4.73 20.41 44.98
CA LEU A 38 -5.97 21.21 45.02
C LEU A 38 -7.06 20.49 44.23
N ALA A 39 -7.76 19.62 44.92
CA ALA A 39 -9.12 19.23 44.58
C ALA A 39 -10.07 20.00 45.49
N GLN A 40 -11.09 20.57 44.95
CA GLN A 40 -12.41 20.84 45.47
C GLN A 40 -12.95 22.24 45.24
N LYS A 41 -14.17 22.17 44.78
CA LYS A 41 -15.27 23.13 44.84
C LYS A 41 -15.52 23.95 43.57
N VAL A 42 -16.54 23.52 42.84
CA VAL A 42 -17.78 24.25 42.73
C VAL A 42 -18.90 23.27 42.38
N ALA A 43 -19.73 22.94 43.36
CA ALA A 43 -21.07 22.43 43.16
C ALA A 43 -22.05 23.46 43.75
N ALA A 44 -23.23 23.50 43.17
CA ALA A 44 -24.44 24.19 43.58
C ALA A 44 -24.61 25.61 42.99
N VAL A 45 -25.64 25.77 42.18
CA VAL A 45 -26.93 26.38 42.48
C VAL A 45 -27.64 26.57 41.12
N PHE A 46 -28.75 25.91 40.91
CA PHE A 46 -30.03 26.50 40.52
C PHE A 46 -31.08 25.40 40.37
N ALA A 47 -31.84 25.26 41.47
CA ALA A 47 -33.16 24.68 41.41
C ALA A 47 -34.12 25.81 40.96
N SER A 48 -34.95 25.59 40.00
CA SER A 48 -36.08 26.44 39.69
C SER A 48 -37.33 25.60 39.47
N GLU A 49 -38.32 26.01 40.16
CA GLU A 49 -39.57 25.32 40.49
C GLU A 49 -40.51 25.16 39.28
N THR A 50 -41.24 24.09 39.29
CA THR A 50 -42.35 23.79 38.38
C THR A 50 -43.64 24.40 38.90
N PRO A 51 -44.42 25.17 38.15
CA PRO A 51 -45.82 25.45 38.57
C PRO A 51 -46.73 24.36 37.97
N THR A 52 -47.44 23.70 38.86
CA THR A 52 -48.53 22.79 38.61
C THR A 52 -49.78 23.54 38.20
N SER A 53 -50.26 23.37 37.00
CA SER A 53 -51.57 23.85 36.59
C SER A 53 -52.56 22.69 36.50
N THR A 54 -53.51 22.69 37.42
CA THR A 54 -54.68 21.78 37.45
C THR A 54 -55.68 22.26 36.44
N ILE A 55 -56.04 21.45 35.44
CA ILE A 55 -57.16 21.73 34.53
C ILE A 55 -58.23 20.67 34.75
N THR A 56 -59.39 21.12 35.08
CA THR A 56 -60.65 20.37 35.27
C THR A 56 -61.16 19.81 33.89
N PRO A 57 -61.57 18.55 33.79
CA PRO A 57 -62.06 18.05 32.51
C PRO A 57 -63.48 18.43 32.23
N THR A 58 -63.70 19.15 31.16
CA THR A 58 -65.05 19.39 30.61
C THR A 58 -65.43 18.25 29.69
N ARG A 59 -66.53 17.58 29.98
CA ARG A 59 -67.08 16.46 29.28
C ARG A 59 -67.72 16.92 27.96
N THR A 60 -67.06 16.68 26.81
CA THR A 60 -67.60 16.95 25.48
C THR A 60 -68.12 15.65 24.87
N ARG A 61 -69.35 15.71 24.34
CA ARG A 61 -70.04 14.58 23.67
C ARG A 61 -69.27 14.13 22.42
N THR A 62 -69.05 12.83 22.29
CA THR A 62 -68.50 12.15 21.14
C THR A 62 -69.48 12.15 19.98
N PRO A 63 -69.09 12.61 18.78
CA PRO A 63 -69.81 12.22 17.55
C PRO A 63 -69.36 10.82 17.08
N THR A 64 -70.30 9.98 16.82
CA THR A 64 -70.10 8.64 16.22
C THR A 64 -69.65 8.82 14.78
N SER A 65 -68.40 8.51 14.49
CA SER A 65 -67.85 8.50 13.13
C SER A 65 -68.08 7.12 12.52
N THR A 66 -68.73 7.06 11.40
CA THR A 66 -68.80 5.88 10.49
C THR A 66 -67.38 5.53 10.02
N PRO A 67 -66.98 4.24 10.04
CA PRO A 67 -65.66 3.87 9.55
C PRO A 67 -65.62 3.98 8.02
N THR A 68 -64.92 4.97 7.51
CA THR A 68 -64.52 5.03 6.11
C THR A 68 -63.38 4.02 5.92
N LEU A 69 -63.57 3.02 5.07
CA LEU A 69 -62.52 2.09 4.67
C LEU A 69 -61.46 2.87 3.88
N THR A 70 -60.41 3.26 4.56
CA THR A 70 -59.21 3.81 3.92
C THR A 70 -58.47 2.66 3.27
N ALA A 71 -58.41 2.63 1.94
CA ALA A 71 -57.58 1.69 1.22
C ALA A 71 -56.12 1.95 1.60
N THR A 72 -55.47 0.99 2.24
CA THR A 72 -54.05 0.99 2.51
C THR A 72 -53.29 0.99 1.19
N PRO A 73 -52.45 1.97 0.88
CA PRO A 73 -51.65 1.92 -0.34
C PRO A 73 -50.75 0.69 -0.31
N VAL A 74 -50.87 -0.17 -1.31
CA VAL A 74 -49.93 -1.26 -1.53
C VAL A 74 -48.59 -0.64 -1.81
N PRO A 75 -47.49 -0.99 -1.09
CA PRO A 75 -46.19 -0.46 -1.38
C PRO A 75 -45.80 -0.93 -2.80
N THR A 76 -45.74 0.02 -3.72
CA THR A 76 -45.13 -0.20 -5.03
C THR A 76 -43.63 -0.36 -4.82
N SER A 77 -43.13 -1.59 -4.93
CA SER A 77 -41.71 -1.83 -4.95
C SER A 77 -41.13 -1.20 -6.22
N THR A 78 -40.59 -0.02 -6.13
CA THR A 78 -39.74 0.55 -7.18
C THR A 78 -38.53 -0.36 -7.31
N PRO A 79 -38.28 -0.97 -8.50
CA PRO A 79 -37.03 -1.74 -8.66
C PRO A 79 -35.87 -0.79 -8.47
N THR A 80 -35.12 -0.96 -7.38
CA THR A 80 -33.80 -0.33 -7.22
C THR A 80 -32.92 -0.99 -8.27
N LEU A 81 -32.52 -0.22 -9.27
CA LEU A 81 -31.50 -0.65 -10.23
C LEU A 81 -30.20 -0.82 -9.41
N THR A 82 -29.90 -2.04 -9.03
CA THR A 82 -28.61 -2.37 -8.42
C THR A 82 -27.59 -2.30 -9.55
N PHE A 83 -26.85 -1.20 -9.59
CA PHE A 83 -25.69 -1.08 -10.47
C PHE A 83 -24.64 -2.04 -9.94
N THR A 84 -24.41 -3.15 -10.60
CA THR A 84 -23.23 -3.99 -10.35
C THR A 84 -22.06 -3.29 -11.02
N PRO A 85 -21.03 -2.87 -10.28
CA PRO A 85 -19.87 -2.24 -10.89
C PRO A 85 -19.26 -3.16 -11.94
N THR A 86 -18.91 -2.59 -13.09
CA THR A 86 -18.20 -3.32 -14.15
C THR A 86 -16.79 -3.62 -13.65
N PRO A 87 -16.27 -4.83 -13.88
CA PRO A 87 -14.89 -5.14 -13.54
C PRO A 87 -13.91 -4.15 -14.19
N VAL A 88 -12.87 -3.78 -13.45
CA VAL A 88 -11.82 -2.87 -13.93
C VAL A 88 -10.48 -3.58 -13.97
N VAL A 89 -9.59 -3.14 -14.86
CA VAL A 89 -8.25 -3.72 -15.00
C VAL A 89 -7.23 -2.80 -14.34
N LEU A 90 -6.43 -3.39 -13.46
CA LEU A 90 -5.23 -2.81 -12.86
C LEU A 90 -4.03 -3.63 -13.34
N ILE A 91 -3.03 -2.99 -13.98
CA ILE A 91 -1.89 -3.69 -14.61
C ILE A 91 -0.59 -2.95 -14.33
N GLY A 92 0.52 -3.67 -14.15
CA GLY A 92 1.80 -3.02 -13.94
C GLY A 92 2.91 -3.96 -13.49
N ALA A 93 4.03 -3.35 -13.14
CA ALA A 93 5.24 -3.96 -12.58
C ALA A 93 6.06 -2.89 -11.88
N GLY A 94 7.19 -3.26 -11.27
CA GLY A 94 8.23 -2.35 -10.77
C GLY A 94 9.58 -2.66 -11.38
N ASP A 95 10.63 -2.00 -10.87
CA ASP A 95 12.02 -2.15 -11.32
C ASP A 95 12.11 -1.91 -12.83
N ILE A 96 11.81 -0.65 -13.27
CA ILE A 96 11.42 -0.38 -14.64
C ILE A 96 12.57 0.16 -15.48
N ALA A 97 12.96 1.41 -15.25
CA ALA A 97 13.78 2.17 -16.20
C ALA A 97 15.29 2.03 -15.92
N GLU A 98 15.84 0.83 -16.09
CA GLU A 98 17.29 0.61 -16.12
C GLU A 98 17.81 0.93 -17.54
N CYS A 99 18.37 2.13 -17.72
CA CYS A 99 18.76 2.64 -19.04
C CYS A 99 19.91 1.89 -19.74
N THR A 100 20.62 1.03 -19.03
CA THR A 100 21.71 0.20 -19.57
C THR A 100 21.19 -0.94 -20.44
N HIS A 101 19.92 -1.30 -20.27
CA HIS A 101 19.21 -2.33 -21.04
C HIS A 101 17.96 -1.72 -21.72
N GLN A 102 17.24 -2.50 -22.51
CA GLN A 102 16.05 -1.99 -23.23
C GLN A 102 14.76 -2.76 -22.91
N ASN A 103 14.78 -3.54 -21.82
CA ASN A 103 13.65 -4.40 -21.46
C ASN A 103 12.42 -3.59 -21.05
N TYR A 104 12.63 -2.42 -20.41
CA TYR A 104 11.57 -1.48 -20.08
C TYR A 104 10.77 -0.98 -21.30
N LYS A 105 11.35 -1.04 -22.51
CA LYS A 105 10.62 -0.73 -23.75
C LYS A 105 9.63 -1.81 -24.09
N ILE A 106 10.04 -3.08 -23.92
CA ILE A 106 9.17 -4.23 -24.18
C ILE A 106 7.95 -4.17 -23.29
N THR A 107 8.15 -4.01 -21.99
CA THR A 107 7.05 -3.94 -21.01
C THR A 107 6.19 -2.69 -21.18
N GLY A 108 6.81 -1.54 -21.52
CA GLY A 108 6.09 -0.33 -21.87
C GLY A 108 5.21 -0.50 -23.12
N ASP A 109 5.70 -1.18 -24.15
CA ASP A 109 4.92 -1.44 -25.38
C ASP A 109 3.77 -2.42 -25.13
N MET A 110 3.93 -3.36 -24.18
CA MET A 110 2.84 -4.27 -23.78
C MET A 110 1.64 -3.53 -23.20
N LEU A 111 1.84 -2.40 -22.52
CA LEU A 111 0.75 -1.58 -21.96
C LEU A 111 -0.20 -1.00 -23.03
N GLU A 112 0.24 -0.87 -24.28
CA GLU A 112 -0.60 -0.44 -25.40
C GLU A 112 -1.78 -1.37 -25.65
N GLN A 113 -1.64 -2.65 -25.31
CA GLN A 113 -2.69 -3.66 -25.47
C GLN A 113 -3.84 -3.47 -24.47
N PHE A 114 -3.67 -2.61 -23.46
CA PHE A 114 -4.62 -2.38 -22.37
C PHE A 114 -5.02 -0.90 -22.26
N PRO A 115 -5.67 -0.31 -23.27
CA PRO A 115 -5.90 1.15 -23.34
C PRO A 115 -6.84 1.68 -22.25
N GLY A 116 -7.67 0.82 -21.66
CA GLY A 116 -8.60 1.20 -20.58
C GLY A 116 -8.14 0.82 -19.18
N ALA A 117 -6.95 0.25 -19.02
CA ALA A 117 -6.45 -0.17 -17.73
C ALA A 117 -5.87 0.99 -16.92
N THR A 118 -6.06 0.96 -15.61
CA THR A 118 -5.26 1.72 -14.64
C THR A 118 -3.91 1.03 -14.48
N ILE A 119 -2.83 1.81 -14.42
CA ILE A 119 -1.48 1.28 -14.33
C ILE A 119 -0.96 1.53 -12.92
N PHE A 120 -0.43 0.51 -12.28
CA PHE A 120 0.34 0.65 -11.06
C PHE A 120 1.84 0.49 -11.32
N THR A 121 2.66 1.06 -10.46
CA THR A 121 4.06 0.64 -10.33
C THR A 121 4.34 0.27 -8.89
N THR A 122 5.29 -0.65 -8.68
CA THR A 122 5.66 -1.13 -7.35
C THR A 122 7.00 -0.56 -6.87
N GLY A 123 7.42 0.57 -7.45
CA GLY A 123 8.66 1.26 -7.10
C GLY A 123 9.79 0.99 -8.08
N ASP A 124 10.90 1.69 -7.88
CA ASP A 124 12.04 1.74 -8.79
C ASP A 124 11.57 2.03 -10.23
N ASN A 125 10.82 3.14 -10.35
CA ASN A 125 10.35 3.64 -11.64
C ASN A 125 11.53 4.12 -12.48
N SER A 126 12.51 4.76 -11.83
CA SER A 126 13.86 4.94 -12.33
C SER A 126 14.73 3.88 -11.69
N ASP A 127 15.33 3.00 -12.46
CA ASP A 127 16.22 1.96 -11.95
C ASP A 127 17.65 2.25 -12.44
N GLY A 128 18.41 3.00 -11.63
CA GLY A 128 19.76 3.44 -11.99
C GLY A 128 20.36 4.45 -11.01
N TYR A 129 21.52 5.00 -11.38
CA TYR A 129 22.27 5.93 -10.52
C TYR A 129 21.81 7.39 -10.61
N ASP A 130 21.05 7.76 -11.62
CA ASP A 130 20.60 9.12 -11.89
C ASP A 130 19.11 9.11 -12.25
N PRO A 131 18.22 9.35 -11.27
CA PRO A 131 16.78 9.34 -11.50
C PRO A 131 16.33 10.32 -12.59
N GLU A 132 16.87 11.53 -12.64
CA GLU A 132 16.50 12.52 -13.67
C GLU A 132 16.74 11.99 -15.08
N MET A 133 17.91 11.40 -15.31
CA MET A 133 18.25 10.82 -16.61
C MET A 133 17.40 9.58 -16.93
N ALA A 134 17.17 8.73 -15.93
CA ALA A 134 16.35 7.52 -16.10
C ALA A 134 14.90 7.88 -16.46
N TYR A 135 14.30 8.85 -15.76
CA TYR A 135 12.95 9.33 -16.11
C TYR A 135 12.93 9.90 -17.54
N LYS A 136 13.81 10.81 -17.87
CA LYS A 136 13.82 11.53 -19.14
C LYS A 136 14.09 10.65 -20.36
N LEU A 137 15.08 9.74 -20.24
CA LEU A 137 15.60 9.00 -21.39
C LEU A 137 14.98 7.61 -21.55
N CYS A 138 14.50 7.03 -20.46
CA CYS A 138 14.07 5.64 -20.45
C CYS A 138 12.60 5.48 -20.08
N PHE A 139 12.16 6.09 -19.01
CA PHE A 139 10.78 5.99 -18.57
C PHE A 139 9.81 6.77 -19.48
N ASP A 140 10.06 8.07 -19.69
CA ASP A 140 9.16 8.95 -20.45
C ASP A 140 8.84 8.45 -21.87
N PRO A 141 9.82 8.01 -22.68
CA PRO A 141 9.52 7.53 -24.02
C PRO A 141 8.81 6.17 -24.05
N THR A 142 8.65 5.51 -22.93
CA THR A 142 8.06 4.15 -22.81
C THR A 142 6.85 4.16 -21.90
N TRP A 143 7.00 3.81 -20.62
CA TRP A 143 5.94 3.83 -19.61
C TRP A 143 5.33 5.22 -19.42
N GLY A 144 6.12 6.28 -19.50
CA GLY A 144 5.68 7.67 -19.38
C GLY A 144 4.64 8.11 -20.42
N ARG A 145 4.51 7.39 -21.55
CA ARG A 145 3.43 7.58 -22.53
C ARG A 145 2.04 7.40 -21.92
N PHE A 146 1.95 6.69 -20.80
CA PHE A 146 0.71 6.36 -20.10
C PHE A 146 0.58 7.07 -18.75
N LYS A 147 1.37 8.11 -18.51
CA LYS A 147 1.49 8.81 -17.23
C LYS A 147 0.15 9.19 -16.60
N ASP A 148 -0.82 9.60 -17.41
CA ASP A 148 -2.16 10.00 -16.92
C ASP A 148 -2.96 8.85 -16.29
N ARG A 149 -2.50 7.60 -16.45
CA ARG A 149 -3.13 6.39 -15.90
C ARG A 149 -2.27 5.68 -14.86
N ILE A 150 -1.07 6.22 -14.58
CA ILE A 150 -0.12 5.61 -13.65
C ILE A 150 -0.41 6.08 -12.22
N HIS A 151 -0.52 5.14 -11.31
CA HIS A 151 -0.48 5.34 -9.87
C HIS A 151 0.83 4.75 -9.34
N PRO A 152 1.87 5.58 -9.13
CA PRO A 152 3.19 5.09 -8.83
C PRO A 152 3.41 4.82 -7.35
N ALA A 153 4.11 3.73 -7.00
CA ALA A 153 4.80 3.62 -5.72
C ALA A 153 6.26 4.04 -5.86
N MET A 154 6.88 4.41 -4.75
CA MET A 154 8.29 4.80 -4.68
C MET A 154 9.14 3.61 -4.25
N GLY A 155 10.26 3.40 -4.94
CA GLY A 155 11.31 2.45 -4.55
C GLY A 155 12.59 3.14 -4.07
N ASN A 156 13.66 2.37 -3.91
CA ASN A 156 14.92 2.92 -3.42
C ASN A 156 15.74 3.66 -4.50
N HIS A 157 15.59 3.30 -5.77
CA HIS A 157 16.24 3.98 -6.88
C HIS A 157 15.48 5.23 -7.36
N ASP A 158 14.29 5.50 -6.85
CA ASP A 158 13.59 6.77 -7.06
C ASP A 158 14.13 7.91 -6.16
N TYR A 159 15.11 7.61 -5.28
CA TYR A 159 15.89 8.58 -4.53
C TYR A 159 17.23 8.82 -5.24
N ASP A 160 17.69 10.06 -5.25
CA ASP A 160 19.02 10.41 -5.82
C ASP A 160 20.18 9.97 -4.90
N ASP A 161 21.42 10.15 -5.37
CA ASP A 161 22.66 9.83 -4.61
C ASP A 161 22.79 10.56 -3.25
N MET A 162 21.96 11.56 -3.00
CA MET A 162 21.88 12.30 -1.75
C MET A 162 20.62 11.97 -0.95
N ASP A 163 19.98 10.84 -1.27
CA ASP A 163 18.77 10.33 -0.62
C ASP A 163 17.58 11.32 -0.72
N ARG A 164 17.46 12.04 -1.85
CA ARG A 164 16.38 12.99 -2.07
C ARG A 164 15.37 12.43 -3.09
N PRO A 165 14.09 12.48 -2.78
CA PRO A 165 13.04 11.95 -3.67
C PRO A 165 12.49 13.00 -4.65
N GLY A 166 13.21 14.11 -4.87
CA GLY A 166 12.71 15.27 -5.63
C GLY A 166 12.26 14.89 -7.04
N GLU A 167 13.10 14.17 -7.75
CA GLU A 167 12.85 13.79 -9.15
C GLU A 167 11.57 12.95 -9.31
N TYR A 168 11.30 12.05 -8.38
CA TYR A 168 10.07 11.27 -8.39
C TYR A 168 8.81 12.15 -8.25
N PHE A 169 8.82 13.09 -7.28
CA PHE A 169 7.70 14.01 -7.09
C PHE A 169 7.56 15.02 -8.23
N ASP A 170 8.67 15.52 -8.76
CA ASP A 170 8.67 16.42 -9.91
C ASP A 170 8.16 15.72 -11.17
N HIS A 171 8.49 14.43 -11.33
CA HIS A 171 8.06 13.64 -12.46
C HIS A 171 6.56 13.30 -12.40
N PHE A 172 6.08 12.69 -11.31
CA PHE A 172 4.69 12.23 -11.20
C PHE A 172 3.71 13.28 -10.68
N GLY A 173 4.20 14.36 -10.07
CA GLY A 173 3.36 15.43 -9.54
C GLY A 173 2.32 14.93 -8.54
N ALA A 174 1.06 15.28 -8.75
CA ALA A 174 -0.03 14.90 -7.84
C ALA A 174 -0.26 13.39 -7.74
N ALA A 175 0.11 12.61 -8.75
CA ALA A 175 -0.03 11.14 -8.72
C ALA A 175 0.92 10.47 -7.72
N ALA A 176 2.01 11.16 -7.32
CA ALA A 176 2.98 10.68 -6.34
C ALA A 176 2.53 10.83 -4.88
N GLY A 177 1.36 11.40 -4.63
CA GLY A 177 0.91 11.77 -3.28
C GLY A 177 1.55 13.06 -2.77
N GLU A 178 1.60 13.23 -1.45
CA GLU A 178 2.17 14.44 -0.83
C GLU A 178 3.70 14.44 -0.95
N PRO A 179 4.31 15.52 -1.44
CA PRO A 179 5.77 15.62 -1.57
C PRO A 179 6.50 15.31 -0.25
N GLY A 180 7.53 14.45 -0.35
CA GLY A 180 8.31 14.00 0.79
C GLY A 180 7.69 12.84 1.59
N LYS A 181 6.46 12.41 1.25
CA LYS A 181 5.78 11.26 1.86
C LYS A 181 5.76 10.05 0.92
N GLY A 182 5.14 10.18 -0.25
CA GLY A 182 5.03 9.12 -1.25
C GLY A 182 4.03 8.02 -0.88
N TRP A 183 3.14 8.28 0.11
CA TRP A 183 2.01 7.39 0.40
C TRP A 183 0.68 8.11 0.17
N TYR A 184 -0.29 7.37 -0.33
CA TYR A 184 -1.63 7.86 -0.66
C TYR A 184 -2.57 6.67 -0.88
N SER A 185 -3.85 6.95 -1.08
CA SER A 185 -4.84 5.94 -1.46
C SER A 185 -5.77 6.45 -2.55
N TYR A 186 -6.44 5.53 -3.22
CA TYR A 186 -7.46 5.83 -4.23
C TYR A 186 -8.44 4.67 -4.35
N ASP A 187 -9.65 4.97 -4.86
CA ASP A 187 -10.65 3.96 -5.13
C ASP A 187 -10.70 3.62 -6.62
N LEU A 188 -10.82 2.33 -6.94
CA LEU A 188 -10.89 1.83 -8.30
C LEU A 188 -11.88 0.66 -8.39
N GLY A 189 -13.00 0.83 -9.11
CA GLY A 189 -13.96 -0.24 -9.35
C GLY A 189 -14.64 -0.80 -8.08
N GLY A 190 -14.63 -0.05 -6.98
CA GLY A 190 -15.15 -0.49 -5.68
C GLY A 190 -14.09 -1.11 -4.77
N TRP A 191 -12.85 -1.17 -5.22
CA TRP A 191 -11.68 -1.52 -4.42
C TRP A 191 -11.05 -0.28 -3.80
N HIS A 192 -10.56 -0.40 -2.59
CA HIS A 192 -9.70 0.60 -1.95
C HIS A 192 -8.23 0.21 -2.14
N ILE A 193 -7.45 1.07 -2.77
CA ILE A 193 -6.05 0.81 -3.11
C ILE A 193 -5.16 1.76 -2.32
N VAL A 194 -4.26 1.19 -1.53
CA VAL A 194 -3.31 1.93 -0.70
C VAL A 194 -1.92 1.83 -1.31
N VAL A 195 -1.25 2.94 -1.49
CA VAL A 195 0.16 3.02 -1.89
C VAL A 195 0.98 3.49 -0.71
N LEU A 196 2.04 2.75 -0.36
CA LEU A 196 2.92 3.02 0.77
C LEU A 196 4.36 3.25 0.31
N ASN A 197 5.11 3.98 1.12
CA ASN A 197 6.54 4.17 0.92
C ASN A 197 7.32 3.29 1.91
N SER A 198 7.94 2.24 1.41
CA SER A 198 8.71 1.30 2.22
C SER A 198 10.18 1.68 2.43
N LYS A 199 10.61 2.86 1.96
CA LYS A 199 11.92 3.45 2.29
C LYS A 199 11.83 4.14 3.65
N CYS A 200 11.58 3.36 4.69
CA CYS A 200 11.17 3.77 6.02
C CYS A 200 12.09 4.80 6.66
N GLU A 201 13.39 4.68 6.46
CA GLU A 201 14.39 5.58 7.03
C GLU A 201 14.30 7.03 6.53
N TYR A 202 13.68 7.24 5.36
CA TYR A 202 13.54 8.58 4.77
C TYR A 202 12.17 9.23 5.03
N VAL A 203 11.22 8.46 5.55
CA VAL A 203 9.85 8.95 5.80
C VAL A 203 9.46 8.95 7.28
N GLY A 204 10.44 8.76 8.16
CA GLY A 204 10.22 8.80 9.61
C GLY A 204 9.68 7.51 10.20
N GLY A 205 9.94 6.37 9.54
CA GLY A 205 9.59 5.05 10.01
C GLY A 205 8.38 4.43 9.31
N CYS A 206 8.29 3.09 9.43
CA CYS A 206 7.13 2.30 9.00
C CYS A 206 6.56 1.47 10.16
N GLU A 207 7.18 1.54 11.34
CA GLU A 207 6.78 0.82 12.55
C GLU A 207 5.53 1.42 13.19
N ASP A 208 4.94 0.68 14.12
CA ASP A 208 3.77 1.11 14.90
C ASP A 208 4.02 2.47 15.53
N GLY A 209 3.11 3.39 15.32
CA GLY A 209 3.17 4.76 15.79
C GLY A 209 3.94 5.74 14.88
N SER A 210 4.52 5.30 13.77
CA SER A 210 5.08 6.20 12.75
C SER A 210 3.98 7.05 12.08
N ALA A 211 4.37 8.11 11.37
CA ALA A 211 3.40 8.98 10.71
C ALA A 211 2.63 8.25 9.60
N GLN A 212 3.34 7.41 8.83
CA GLN A 212 2.75 6.66 7.74
C GLN A 212 1.82 5.55 8.25
N GLU A 213 2.22 4.82 9.28
CA GLU A 213 1.41 3.77 9.88
C GLU A 213 0.11 4.32 10.50
N LYS A 214 0.19 5.43 11.22
CA LYS A 214 -1.02 6.12 11.73
C LYS A 214 -1.94 6.58 10.61
N TRP A 215 -1.37 7.08 9.53
CA TRP A 215 -2.13 7.45 8.34
C TRP A 215 -2.81 6.22 7.74
N LEU A 216 -2.09 5.10 7.56
CA LEU A 216 -2.63 3.84 7.03
C LEU A 216 -3.84 3.35 7.84
N LYS A 217 -3.72 3.29 9.18
CA LYS A 217 -4.83 2.91 10.06
C LYS A 217 -6.04 3.82 9.91
N ALA A 218 -5.80 5.13 9.84
CA ALA A 218 -6.87 6.12 9.70
C ALA A 218 -7.54 6.04 8.32
N ASP A 219 -6.78 5.81 7.27
CA ASP A 219 -7.23 5.69 5.90
C ASP A 219 -8.10 4.44 5.71
N LEU A 220 -7.62 3.27 6.14
CA LEU A 220 -8.39 2.01 6.13
C LEU A 220 -9.70 2.11 6.93
N ALA A 221 -9.68 2.80 8.06
CA ALA A 221 -10.88 3.02 8.86
C ALA A 221 -11.88 3.98 8.21
N ALA A 222 -11.40 4.96 7.45
CA ALA A 222 -12.23 5.95 6.75
C ALA A 222 -12.84 5.42 5.45
N HIS A 223 -12.21 4.40 4.84
CA HIS A 223 -12.61 3.82 3.55
C HIS A 223 -12.93 2.32 3.68
N PRO A 224 -14.02 1.95 4.39
CA PRO A 224 -14.38 0.55 4.57
C PRO A 224 -14.87 -0.05 3.25
N ALA A 225 -13.95 -0.52 2.43
CA ALA A 225 -14.24 -1.25 1.20
C ALA A 225 -14.37 -2.75 1.49
N ARG A 226 -15.14 -3.46 0.66
CA ARG A 226 -15.23 -4.93 0.73
C ARG A 226 -13.90 -5.59 0.32
N CYS A 227 -13.21 -4.99 -0.62
CA CYS A 227 -11.94 -5.48 -1.12
C CYS A 227 -10.93 -4.36 -1.07
N SER A 228 -9.72 -4.65 -0.61
CA SER A 228 -8.62 -3.70 -0.63
C SER A 228 -7.31 -4.40 -0.99
N LEU A 229 -6.37 -3.63 -1.52
CA LEU A 229 -5.01 -4.05 -1.77
C LEU A 229 -4.03 -2.93 -1.43
N ALA A 230 -2.78 -3.32 -1.18
CA ALA A 230 -1.73 -2.34 -0.96
C ALA A 230 -0.54 -2.55 -1.90
N ILE A 231 0.18 -1.47 -2.20
CA ILE A 231 1.30 -1.44 -3.12
C ILE A 231 2.47 -0.73 -2.42
N TRP A 232 3.62 -1.38 -2.36
CA TRP A 232 4.89 -0.76 -1.94
C TRP A 232 6.07 -1.56 -2.48
N HIS A 233 7.28 -1.03 -2.39
CA HIS A 233 8.44 -1.58 -3.06
C HIS A 233 9.06 -2.82 -2.38
N PHE A 234 9.57 -2.69 -1.14
CA PHE A 234 10.25 -3.78 -0.43
C PHE A 234 9.27 -4.85 0.05
N PRO A 235 9.32 -6.10 -0.45
CA PRO A 235 8.35 -7.13 -0.08
C PRO A 235 8.46 -7.55 1.38
N ARG A 236 7.32 -7.95 1.97
CA ARG A 236 7.32 -8.51 3.33
C ARG A 236 7.97 -9.89 3.33
N TYR A 237 7.64 -10.74 2.38
CA TYR A 237 8.22 -12.06 2.18
C TYR A 237 8.79 -12.19 0.79
N SER A 238 9.88 -12.96 0.64
CA SER A 238 10.50 -13.20 -0.65
C SER A 238 11.31 -14.49 -0.64
N ALA A 239 11.67 -15.00 -1.82
CA ALA A 239 12.61 -16.11 -1.93
C ALA A 239 13.99 -15.77 -1.35
N ALA A 240 14.39 -14.50 -1.39
CA ALA A 240 15.63 -13.99 -0.82
C ALA A 240 15.58 -13.88 0.71
N TYR A 241 14.39 -13.62 1.30
CA TYR A 241 14.19 -13.44 2.74
C TYR A 241 12.93 -14.16 3.20
N ALA A 242 13.04 -15.47 3.39
CA ALA A 242 11.90 -16.32 3.77
C ALA A 242 11.29 -15.97 5.14
N GLU A 243 12.08 -15.40 6.07
CA GLU A 243 11.59 -14.93 7.37
C GLU A 243 10.89 -13.57 7.29
N GLY A 244 10.96 -12.93 6.14
CA GLY A 244 10.35 -11.64 5.86
C GLY A 244 11.16 -10.44 6.35
N LEU A 245 10.97 -9.30 5.67
CA LEU A 245 11.61 -8.04 6.04
C LEU A 245 10.86 -7.41 7.24
N PRO A 246 11.53 -7.19 8.39
CA PRO A 246 10.85 -6.81 9.63
C PRO A 246 10.27 -5.39 9.61
N PHE A 247 10.86 -4.46 8.84
CA PHE A 247 10.51 -3.04 8.86
C PHE A 247 9.17 -2.71 8.18
N VAL A 248 8.61 -3.62 7.37
CA VAL A 248 7.25 -3.48 6.77
C VAL A 248 6.23 -4.41 7.43
N LYS A 249 6.60 -5.03 8.56
CA LYS A 249 5.73 -5.98 9.28
C LYS A 249 4.44 -5.31 9.77
N ASP A 250 4.56 -4.11 10.33
CA ASP A 250 3.41 -3.42 10.92
C ASP A 250 2.39 -3.00 9.85
N PHE A 251 2.83 -2.67 8.63
CA PHE A 251 1.92 -2.48 7.49
C PHE A 251 1.12 -3.74 7.18
N TRP A 252 1.79 -4.89 7.15
CA TRP A 252 1.13 -6.17 6.90
C TRP A 252 0.11 -6.50 7.99
N GLU A 253 0.45 -6.28 9.26
CA GLU A 253 -0.45 -6.53 10.39
C GLU A 253 -1.71 -5.65 10.33
N ASP A 254 -1.56 -4.38 9.97
CA ASP A 254 -2.70 -3.47 9.89
C ASP A 254 -3.59 -3.75 8.69
N LEU A 255 -3.00 -4.09 7.54
CA LEU A 255 -3.73 -4.55 6.37
C LEU A 255 -4.48 -5.86 6.64
N TYR A 256 -3.85 -6.82 7.31
CA TYR A 256 -4.50 -8.08 7.69
C TYR A 256 -5.68 -7.86 8.63
N LYS A 257 -5.54 -6.98 9.63
CA LYS A 257 -6.64 -6.60 10.55
C LYS A 257 -7.79 -5.91 9.80
N ALA A 258 -7.47 -5.16 8.76
CA ALA A 258 -8.45 -4.47 7.92
C ALA A 258 -9.10 -5.36 6.86
N GLY A 259 -8.60 -6.59 6.67
CA GLY A 259 -9.13 -7.52 5.67
C GLY A 259 -8.66 -7.22 4.25
N ALA A 260 -7.39 -6.84 4.07
CA ALA A 260 -6.82 -6.65 2.73
C ALA A 260 -6.56 -7.99 2.03
N GLU A 261 -6.84 -8.05 0.74
CA GLU A 261 -6.77 -9.27 -0.07
C GLU A 261 -5.36 -9.57 -0.57
N MET A 262 -4.62 -8.52 -0.95
CA MET A 262 -3.31 -8.70 -1.55
C MET A 262 -2.37 -7.52 -1.32
N VAL A 263 -1.08 -7.81 -1.54
CA VAL A 263 0.01 -6.86 -1.54
C VAL A 263 0.82 -7.05 -2.81
N LEU A 264 1.17 -5.94 -3.47
CA LEU A 264 2.00 -5.91 -4.67
C LEU A 264 3.33 -5.24 -4.33
N ASN A 265 4.42 -5.93 -4.63
CA ASN A 265 5.78 -5.50 -4.35
C ASN A 265 6.71 -5.69 -5.55
N SER A 266 7.98 -5.25 -5.40
CA SER A 266 9.07 -5.54 -6.32
C SER A 266 10.41 -5.59 -5.60
N HIS A 267 11.41 -4.78 -5.96
CA HIS A 267 12.76 -4.74 -5.40
C HIS A 267 13.65 -5.93 -5.78
N TYR A 268 13.08 -7.12 -5.79
CA TYR A 268 13.76 -8.29 -6.37
C TYR A 268 13.29 -8.44 -7.81
N HIS A 269 14.22 -8.43 -8.74
CA HIS A 269 13.95 -8.45 -10.17
C HIS A 269 13.55 -9.84 -10.65
N TYR A 270 12.36 -10.27 -10.20
CA TYR A 270 11.72 -11.54 -10.59
C TYR A 270 10.21 -11.46 -10.40
N TYR A 271 9.50 -12.46 -10.89
CA TYR A 271 8.10 -12.68 -10.57
C TYR A 271 7.95 -13.76 -9.51
N GLN A 272 7.20 -13.47 -8.45
CA GLN A 272 6.89 -14.43 -7.40
C GLN A 272 5.48 -14.22 -6.87
N ARG A 273 4.80 -15.35 -6.57
CA ARG A 273 3.49 -15.32 -5.93
C ARG A 273 3.44 -16.28 -4.76
N PHE A 274 2.83 -15.83 -3.67
CA PHE A 274 2.63 -16.61 -2.46
C PHE A 274 1.18 -17.09 -2.31
N ALA A 275 0.98 -18.12 -1.48
CA ALA A 275 -0.32 -18.43 -0.90
C ALA A 275 -0.78 -17.26 -0.01
N PRO A 276 -2.10 -17.11 0.27
CA PRO A 276 -2.55 -16.16 1.27
C PRO A 276 -1.92 -16.48 2.63
N MET A 277 -1.42 -15.45 3.33
CA MET A 277 -0.66 -15.61 4.58
C MET A 277 -1.15 -14.65 5.67
N ASN A 278 -1.09 -15.16 6.91
CA ASN A 278 -1.26 -14.33 8.09
C ASN A 278 0.02 -13.51 8.40
N PRO A 279 0.02 -12.60 9.41
CA PRO A 279 1.17 -11.79 9.76
C PRO A 279 2.44 -12.54 10.17
N GLU A 280 2.32 -13.80 10.58
CA GLU A 280 3.46 -14.68 10.92
C GLU A 280 3.98 -15.47 9.69
N GLY A 281 3.48 -15.17 8.48
CA GLY A 281 3.87 -15.85 7.25
C GLY A 281 3.39 -17.28 7.14
N ARG A 282 2.32 -17.66 7.85
CA ARG A 282 1.70 -18.98 7.75
C ARG A 282 0.51 -18.95 6.81
N PRO A 283 0.25 -20.03 6.05
CA PRO A 283 -0.91 -20.09 5.15
C PRO A 283 -2.21 -19.79 5.91
N ASP A 284 -3.04 -18.96 5.30
CA ASP A 284 -4.35 -18.59 5.81
C ASP A 284 -5.30 -18.34 4.64
N GLU A 285 -6.00 -19.37 4.22
CA GLU A 285 -6.92 -19.31 3.06
C GLU A 285 -8.21 -18.55 3.37
N GLU A 286 -8.49 -18.24 4.64
CA GLU A 286 -9.72 -17.58 5.07
C GLU A 286 -9.58 -16.05 5.12
N LYS A 287 -8.43 -15.56 5.60
CA LYS A 287 -8.19 -14.12 5.85
C LYS A 287 -6.80 -13.64 5.42
N GLY A 288 -6.02 -14.53 4.83
CA GLY A 288 -4.65 -14.25 4.50
C GLY A 288 -4.50 -13.26 3.36
N ILE A 289 -3.43 -12.49 3.41
CA ILE A 289 -3.02 -11.59 2.35
C ILE A 289 -2.17 -12.35 1.34
N ARG A 290 -2.47 -12.24 0.05
CA ARG A 290 -1.66 -12.79 -1.03
C ARG A 290 -0.60 -11.76 -1.46
N GLU A 291 0.66 -12.16 -1.45
CA GLU A 291 1.76 -11.30 -1.92
C GLU A 291 2.17 -11.67 -3.34
N PHE A 292 2.37 -10.64 -4.16
CA PHE A 292 2.95 -10.72 -5.48
C PHE A 292 4.21 -9.84 -5.53
N ILE A 293 5.33 -10.42 -5.95
CA ILE A 293 6.53 -9.66 -6.32
C ILE A 293 6.56 -9.59 -7.85
N VAL A 294 6.61 -8.38 -8.38
CA VAL A 294 6.53 -8.11 -9.82
C VAL A 294 7.66 -7.16 -10.22
N GLY A 295 8.90 -7.55 -9.94
CA GLY A 295 10.11 -6.81 -10.31
C GLY A 295 10.56 -7.09 -11.75
N THR A 296 9.59 -7.16 -12.66
CA THR A 296 9.80 -7.62 -14.05
C THR A 296 9.58 -6.52 -15.08
N GLY A 297 9.59 -5.25 -14.63
CA GLY A 297 9.28 -4.07 -15.47
C GLY A 297 10.38 -3.71 -16.46
N GLY A 298 11.64 -4.08 -16.22
CA GLY A 298 12.72 -3.75 -17.16
C GLY A 298 14.14 -3.78 -16.60
N GLY A 299 14.30 -3.74 -15.27
CA GLY A 299 15.60 -3.92 -14.60
C GLY A 299 16.19 -5.30 -14.85
N THR A 300 17.51 -5.42 -14.71
CA THR A 300 18.21 -6.69 -14.94
C THR A 300 17.70 -7.79 -14.02
N LEU A 301 17.13 -8.86 -14.59
CA LEU A 301 16.57 -9.95 -13.79
C LEU A 301 17.63 -10.63 -12.91
N GLU A 302 17.20 -11.11 -11.75
CA GLU A 302 18.06 -11.75 -10.76
C GLU A 302 18.74 -13.01 -11.31
N SER A 303 20.06 -13.11 -11.06
CA SER A 303 20.85 -14.28 -11.49
C SER A 303 20.95 -15.38 -10.42
N THR A 304 20.58 -15.08 -9.18
CA THR A 304 20.71 -15.97 -8.03
C THR A 304 19.63 -17.04 -8.05
N ASP A 305 20.03 -18.29 -7.79
CA ASP A 305 19.11 -19.43 -7.65
C ASP A 305 18.40 -19.38 -6.29
N PHE A 306 17.32 -18.62 -6.21
CA PHE A 306 16.42 -18.69 -5.08
C PHE A 306 15.47 -19.88 -5.19
N LEU A 307 15.11 -20.47 -4.08
CA LEU A 307 14.16 -21.56 -4.04
C LEU A 307 12.76 -21.04 -3.71
N CYS A 308 11.78 -21.48 -4.47
CA CYS A 308 10.37 -21.27 -4.16
C CYS A 308 9.98 -22.18 -2.99
N ASN A 309 10.30 -21.74 -1.77
CA ASN A 309 10.10 -22.48 -0.54
C ASN A 309 8.93 -21.92 0.29
N GLY A 310 8.50 -22.68 1.28
CA GLY A 310 7.45 -22.27 2.23
C GLY A 310 6.12 -22.06 1.51
N ASN A 311 5.57 -20.85 1.60
CA ASN A 311 4.28 -20.50 1.00
C ASN A 311 4.37 -19.97 -0.43
N CYS A 312 5.54 -19.99 -1.04
CA CYS A 312 5.72 -19.65 -2.44
C CYS A 312 4.96 -20.64 -3.31
N GLN A 313 4.09 -20.15 -4.19
CA GLN A 313 3.29 -20.96 -5.13
C GLN A 313 3.78 -20.85 -6.56
N PHE A 314 4.45 -19.76 -6.90
CA PHE A 314 5.00 -19.53 -8.22
C PHE A 314 6.27 -18.67 -8.15
N PHE A 315 7.25 -18.96 -8.99
CA PHE A 315 8.51 -18.23 -9.06
C PHE A 315 9.11 -18.32 -10.47
N ASP A 316 9.43 -17.17 -11.06
CA ASP A 316 10.16 -17.05 -12.33
C ASP A 316 11.09 -15.84 -12.31
N ARG A 317 12.32 -16.01 -12.77
CA ARG A 317 13.36 -15.00 -12.86
C ARG A 317 13.95 -14.83 -14.26
N GLU A 318 13.28 -15.39 -15.26
CA GLU A 318 13.78 -15.43 -16.64
C GLU A 318 12.87 -14.68 -17.62
N THR A 319 11.79 -14.07 -17.11
CA THR A 319 10.75 -13.52 -17.95
C THR A 319 10.40 -12.11 -17.50
N PHE A 320 10.54 -11.12 -18.38
CA PHE A 320 9.94 -9.81 -18.21
C PHE A 320 8.44 -9.89 -18.45
N GLY A 321 7.69 -9.00 -17.82
CA GLY A 321 6.25 -9.01 -17.99
C GLY A 321 5.50 -8.11 -17.03
N LEU A 322 4.18 -8.19 -17.09
CA LEU A 322 3.25 -7.38 -16.32
C LEU A 322 2.29 -8.28 -15.53
N LEU A 323 2.00 -7.92 -14.30
CA LEU A 323 0.86 -8.50 -13.57
C LEU A 323 -0.40 -7.73 -13.94
N LYS A 324 -1.38 -8.43 -14.49
CA LYS A 324 -2.73 -7.95 -14.74
C LYS A 324 -3.67 -8.47 -13.67
N LEU A 325 -4.39 -7.55 -13.03
CA LEU A 325 -5.49 -7.84 -12.13
C LEU A 325 -6.81 -7.41 -12.77
N THR A 326 -7.81 -8.28 -12.75
CA THR A 326 -9.20 -7.91 -13.06
C THR A 326 -9.94 -7.84 -11.74
N LEU A 327 -10.28 -6.62 -11.31
CA LEU A 327 -10.93 -6.35 -10.04
C LEU A 327 -12.44 -6.38 -10.22
N HIS A 328 -13.11 -7.32 -9.56
CA HIS A 328 -14.56 -7.46 -9.49
C HIS A 328 -15.08 -6.87 -8.16
N PRO A 329 -16.38 -6.65 -8.00
CA PRO A 329 -16.91 -6.07 -6.76
C PRO A 329 -16.64 -6.87 -5.47
N ASP A 330 -16.38 -8.19 -5.58
CA ASP A 330 -16.21 -9.11 -4.45
C ASP A 330 -15.14 -10.18 -4.68
N SER A 331 -14.34 -10.04 -5.74
CA SER A 331 -13.35 -11.02 -6.16
C SER A 331 -12.31 -10.39 -7.09
N TYR A 332 -11.27 -11.12 -7.42
CA TYR A 332 -10.25 -10.71 -8.37
C TYR A 332 -9.72 -11.90 -9.15
N ASP A 333 -9.28 -11.62 -10.39
CA ASP A 333 -8.48 -12.55 -11.18
C ASP A 333 -7.09 -11.94 -11.37
N TRP A 334 -6.06 -12.79 -11.38
CA TRP A 334 -4.70 -12.40 -11.75
C TRP A 334 -4.22 -13.17 -12.97
N GLU A 335 -3.36 -12.53 -13.74
CA GLU A 335 -2.68 -13.11 -14.88
C GLU A 335 -1.32 -12.44 -15.06
N PHE A 336 -0.24 -13.20 -15.03
CA PHE A 336 1.06 -12.69 -15.45
C PHE A 336 1.13 -12.71 -16.97
N ILE A 337 1.33 -11.54 -17.58
CA ILE A 337 1.46 -11.37 -19.03
C ILE A 337 2.95 -11.33 -19.36
N PRO A 338 3.51 -12.40 -19.92
CA PRO A 338 4.93 -12.43 -20.26
C PRO A 338 5.25 -11.58 -21.49
N GLU A 339 6.53 -11.19 -21.60
CA GLU A 339 7.04 -10.54 -22.80
C GLU A 339 6.82 -11.38 -24.06
N PRO A 340 6.73 -10.76 -25.25
CA PRO A 340 6.53 -11.46 -26.51
C PRO A 340 7.56 -12.56 -26.75
N GLY A 341 7.07 -13.76 -27.07
CA GLY A 341 7.91 -14.93 -27.35
C GLY A 341 8.17 -15.84 -26.15
N LYS A 342 7.79 -15.44 -24.95
CA LYS A 342 7.79 -16.29 -23.75
C LYS A 342 6.43 -16.95 -23.57
N THR A 343 6.44 -18.10 -22.90
CA THR A 343 5.24 -18.94 -22.69
C THR A 343 4.92 -19.13 -21.21
N LEU A 344 5.50 -18.31 -20.35
CA LEU A 344 5.23 -18.34 -18.91
C LEU A 344 3.74 -18.04 -18.68
N THR A 345 3.10 -18.84 -17.84
CA THR A 345 1.71 -18.61 -17.44
C THR A 345 1.58 -18.78 -15.93
N ASP A 346 1.09 -17.76 -15.26
CA ASP A 346 0.58 -17.83 -13.90
C ASP A 346 -0.72 -17.04 -13.84
N SER A 347 -1.81 -17.71 -13.53
CA SER A 347 -3.13 -17.10 -13.45
C SER A 347 -4.00 -17.80 -12.41
N GLY A 348 -5.01 -17.10 -11.93
CA GLY A 348 -5.97 -17.64 -11.00
C GLY A 348 -6.95 -16.58 -10.52
N SER A 349 -7.68 -16.90 -9.45
CA SER A 349 -8.68 -16.01 -8.87
C SER A 349 -8.69 -16.08 -7.35
N GLY A 350 -9.20 -15.03 -6.71
CA GLY A 350 -9.47 -14.95 -5.28
C GLY A 350 -10.79 -14.25 -5.01
N LYS A 351 -11.34 -14.51 -3.83
CA LYS A 351 -12.54 -13.80 -3.34
C LYS A 351 -12.12 -12.83 -2.26
N CYS A 352 -12.83 -11.73 -2.18
CA CYS A 352 -12.71 -10.83 -1.05
C CYS A 352 -13.39 -11.43 0.20
N HIS A 353 -12.76 -11.25 1.36
CA HIS A 353 -13.19 -11.81 2.64
C HIS A 353 -13.71 -10.76 3.63
#